data_a53d7333b634e574f48a3f7ec0fde420
#
_entry.id   a53d7333b634e574f48a3f7ec0fde420
#
_cell.length_a   1.000
_cell.length_b   1.000
_cell.length_c   1.000
_cell.angle_alpha   90.00
_cell.angle_beta   90.00
_cell.angle_gamma   90.00
#
_symmetry.space_group_name_H-M   'P 1'
#
loop_
_entity.id
_entity.type
_entity.pdbx_description
1 polymer ?
#
loop_
_entity_poly.entity_id
_entity_poly.type
_entity_poly.pdbx_seq_one_letter_code
_entity_poly.pdbx_strand_id
1 'polypeptide(L)'
;MKIISTLFATAAMLSMASAQTLSIKGSDTLGAKLIPQLAEGFKAAGNTGVKFEIAAEGSTTAFPALANGTAQIGMSSRKIKDDERTFCRTKGVYIKEHGICHDMLVVIVNKNSPLAKLTKDQVAKIFTGQIKDWSEIGGAPGKISIYTRNTSSGTYKDWQKLAMGGRDYPSSSLKMAGNEQIAQEVAKNKNGIGYVGLAYSKTAGTKTLVIDGVEPVAKNAKKYVYARLCYLYAPDKPSAEAEAFMKYVESPAGQDIVRKVGFIPAGDL
;
A
#
# COMPACT_ATOMS: atom_id res chain seq x y z
N MET A 1 43.80 -66.99 1.44
CA MET A 1 42.90 -66.09 2.19
C MET A 1 42.80 -64.75 1.42
N LYS A 2 41.69 -64.51 0.70
CA LYS A 2 41.46 -63.26 -0.05
C LYS A 2 40.54 -62.40 0.81
N ILE A 3 41.03 -61.25 1.23
CA ILE A 3 40.25 -60.25 1.99
C ILE A 3 39.56 -59.35 0.95
N ILE A 4 38.23 -59.42 0.89
CA ILE A 4 37.41 -58.57 0.05
C ILE A 4 37.07 -57.34 0.93
N SER A 5 37.67 -56.18 0.60
CA SER A 5 37.30 -54.88 1.20
C SER A 5 36.11 -54.31 0.48
N THR A 6 34.97 -54.30 1.15
CA THR A 6 33.73 -53.67 0.65
C THR A 6 33.78 -52.20 0.96
N LEU A 7 33.93 -51.38 -0.05
CA LEU A 7 33.86 -49.91 0.02
C LEU A 7 32.38 -49.48 0.08
N PHE A 8 31.89 -48.99 1.20
CA PHE A 8 30.59 -48.34 1.31
C PHE A 8 30.73 -46.88 0.80
N ALA A 9 30.22 -46.63 -0.40
CA ALA A 9 30.07 -45.28 -0.93
C ALA A 9 28.79 -44.68 -0.36
N THR A 10 28.89 -43.79 0.61
CA THR A 10 27.79 -42.94 1.12
C THR A 10 27.53 -41.86 0.10
N ALA A 11 26.50 -42.01 -0.73
CA ALA A 11 25.99 -40.95 -1.61
C ALA A 11 25.27 -39.92 -0.72
N ALA A 12 25.91 -38.80 -0.49
CA ALA A 12 25.28 -37.62 0.09
C ALA A 12 24.31 -37.04 -0.98
N MET A 13 23.01 -37.30 -0.81
CA MET A 13 21.98 -36.59 -1.56
C MET A 13 21.98 -35.12 -1.11
N LEU A 14 22.63 -34.24 -1.89
CA LEU A 14 22.38 -32.82 -1.81
C LEU A 14 20.91 -32.59 -2.26
N SER A 15 20.01 -32.43 -1.31
CA SER A 15 18.69 -31.92 -1.54
C SER A 15 18.87 -30.50 -2.07
N MET A 16 18.75 -30.30 -3.38
CA MET A 16 18.58 -28.96 -3.95
C MET A 16 17.23 -28.45 -3.47
N ALA A 17 17.23 -27.65 -2.41
CA ALA A 17 16.05 -26.92 -1.97
C ALA A 17 15.65 -26.00 -3.13
N SER A 18 14.60 -26.37 -3.85
CA SER A 18 13.98 -25.51 -4.85
C SER A 18 13.56 -24.22 -4.17
N ALA A 19 14.06 -23.08 -4.65
CA ALA A 19 13.69 -21.80 -4.12
C ALA A 19 12.16 -21.62 -4.24
N GLN A 20 11.50 -21.54 -3.08
CA GLN A 20 10.05 -21.49 -3.02
C GLN A 20 9.59 -20.07 -3.30
N THR A 21 8.72 -19.89 -4.31
CA THR A 21 8.25 -18.55 -4.73
C THR A 21 7.06 -18.14 -3.87
N LEU A 22 7.17 -16.98 -3.21
CA LEU A 22 6.09 -16.34 -2.48
C LEU A 22 5.53 -15.19 -3.32
N SER A 23 4.35 -15.40 -3.91
CA SER A 23 3.66 -14.40 -4.72
C SER A 23 2.75 -13.53 -3.84
N ILE A 24 2.96 -12.21 -3.88
CA ILE A 24 2.22 -11.20 -3.12
C ILE A 24 1.59 -10.22 -4.11
N LYS A 25 0.25 -10.10 -4.10
CA LYS A 25 -0.46 -9.24 -5.07
C LYS A 25 -1.42 -8.28 -4.41
N GLY A 26 -1.62 -7.12 -5.03
CA GLY A 26 -2.64 -6.15 -4.59
C GLY A 26 -2.18 -4.70 -4.52
N SER A 27 -2.25 -4.09 -3.35
CA SER A 27 -2.10 -2.66 -3.11
C SER A 27 -0.77 -2.07 -3.59
N ASP A 28 -0.82 -1.07 -4.49
CA ASP A 28 0.34 -0.24 -4.82
C ASP A 28 0.88 0.51 -3.59
N THR A 29 0.01 0.98 -2.70
CA THR A 29 0.44 1.70 -1.49
C THR A 29 1.44 0.89 -0.65
N LEU A 30 1.23 -0.42 -0.53
CA LEU A 30 2.14 -1.32 0.19
C LEU A 30 3.23 -1.87 -0.73
N GLY A 31 2.85 -2.32 -1.92
CA GLY A 31 3.71 -3.10 -2.81
C GLY A 31 4.81 -2.31 -3.50
N ALA A 32 4.64 -0.99 -3.70
CA ALA A 32 5.65 -0.19 -4.39
C ALA A 32 6.86 0.17 -3.50
N LYS A 33 6.68 0.23 -2.17
CA LYS A 33 7.79 0.58 -1.25
C LYS A 33 7.94 -0.37 -0.07
N LEU A 34 6.85 -0.67 0.67
CA LEU A 34 6.95 -1.38 1.94
C LEU A 34 7.28 -2.86 1.76
N ILE A 35 6.49 -3.59 0.97
CA ILE A 35 6.66 -5.04 0.83
C ILE A 35 8.03 -5.44 0.27
N PRO A 36 8.63 -4.74 -0.72
CA PRO A 36 10.01 -5.02 -1.15
C PRO A 36 11.03 -4.89 -0.02
N GLN A 37 10.93 -3.86 0.82
CA GLN A 37 11.85 -3.65 1.94
C GLN A 37 11.67 -4.72 3.03
N LEU A 38 10.43 -5.14 3.29
CA LEU A 38 10.14 -6.24 4.21
C LEU A 38 10.66 -7.57 3.67
N ALA A 39 10.56 -7.82 2.35
CA ALA A 39 11.09 -9.00 1.71
C ALA A 39 12.62 -9.08 1.82
N GLU A 40 13.32 -7.96 1.59
CA GLU A 40 14.77 -7.90 1.75
C GLU A 40 15.18 -8.09 3.23
N GLY A 41 14.46 -7.46 4.17
CA GLY A 41 14.71 -7.67 5.59
C GLY A 41 14.45 -9.11 6.03
N PHE A 42 13.43 -9.78 5.50
CA PHE A 42 13.14 -11.18 5.76
C PHE A 42 14.26 -12.11 5.27
N LYS A 43 14.79 -11.84 4.06
CA LYS A 43 15.95 -12.57 3.54
C LYS A 43 17.20 -12.35 4.41
N ALA A 44 17.47 -11.10 4.81
CA ALA A 44 18.59 -10.74 5.68
C ALA A 44 18.50 -11.40 7.06
N ALA A 45 17.29 -11.74 7.54
CA ALA A 45 17.04 -12.49 8.75
C ALA A 45 17.27 -14.01 8.60
N GLY A 46 17.87 -14.48 7.50
CA GLY A 46 18.25 -15.87 7.27
C GLY A 46 17.31 -16.66 6.32
N ASN A 47 16.25 -16.06 5.82
CA ASN A 47 15.27 -16.73 4.94
C ASN A 47 15.64 -16.59 3.46
N THR A 48 16.87 -16.91 3.09
CA THR A 48 17.44 -16.67 1.75
C THR A 48 16.86 -17.55 0.65
N GLY A 49 16.23 -18.70 0.99
CA GLY A 49 15.63 -19.64 0.05
C GLY A 49 14.28 -19.19 -0.54
N VAL A 50 13.74 -18.04 -0.12
CA VAL A 50 12.45 -17.54 -0.61
C VAL A 50 12.63 -16.53 -1.73
N LYS A 51 12.03 -16.80 -2.90
CA LYS A 51 11.90 -15.85 -4.00
C LYS A 51 10.58 -15.10 -3.86
N PHE A 52 10.61 -13.78 -3.96
CA PHE A 52 9.41 -12.95 -3.92
C PHE A 52 8.97 -12.53 -5.32
N GLU A 53 7.67 -12.64 -5.58
CA GLU A 53 7.00 -12.07 -6.74
C GLU A 53 5.93 -11.08 -6.26
N ILE A 54 6.16 -9.79 -6.50
CA ILE A 54 5.32 -8.71 -5.97
C ILE A 54 4.63 -7.99 -7.14
N ALA A 55 3.28 -8.02 -7.17
CA ALA A 55 2.47 -7.30 -8.16
C ALA A 55 1.59 -6.23 -7.46
N ALA A 56 1.92 -4.96 -7.69
CA ALA A 56 1.35 -3.80 -7.00
C ALA A 56 0.31 -3.05 -7.88
N GLU A 57 -0.77 -3.74 -8.27
CA GLU A 57 -1.75 -3.25 -9.26
C GLU A 57 -3.00 -2.60 -8.66
N GLY A 58 -3.18 -2.71 -7.34
CA GLY A 58 -4.30 -2.16 -6.59
C GLY A 58 -4.97 -3.20 -5.69
N SER A 59 -5.53 -2.75 -4.56
CA SER A 59 -6.10 -3.64 -3.52
C SER A 59 -7.18 -4.59 -4.03
N THR A 60 -7.90 -4.21 -5.09
CA THR A 60 -8.98 -5.03 -5.67
C THR A 60 -8.45 -6.30 -6.34
N THR A 61 -7.17 -6.32 -6.80
CA THR A 61 -6.58 -7.51 -7.45
C THR A 61 -6.13 -8.58 -6.45
N ALA A 62 -5.99 -8.22 -5.16
CA ALA A 62 -5.56 -9.15 -4.12
C ALA A 62 -6.51 -10.36 -3.97
N PHE A 63 -7.80 -10.11 -3.91
CA PHE A 63 -8.78 -11.13 -3.54
C PHE A 63 -9.03 -12.15 -4.65
N PRO A 64 -9.18 -11.76 -5.94
CA PRO A 64 -9.18 -12.71 -7.03
C PRO A 64 -7.91 -13.53 -7.14
N ALA A 65 -6.75 -12.92 -6.84
CA ALA A 65 -5.48 -13.65 -6.87
C ALA A 65 -5.39 -14.72 -5.78
N LEU A 66 -5.84 -14.41 -4.56
CA LEU A 66 -5.94 -15.38 -3.46
C LEU A 66 -6.95 -16.49 -3.79
N ALA A 67 -8.14 -16.12 -4.26
CA ALA A 67 -9.21 -17.06 -4.58
C ALA A 67 -8.85 -18.05 -5.70
N ASN A 68 -8.01 -17.64 -6.65
CA ASN A 68 -7.55 -18.46 -7.77
C ASN A 68 -6.17 -19.10 -7.51
N GLY A 69 -5.60 -18.96 -6.31
CA GLY A 69 -4.31 -19.55 -5.96
C GLY A 69 -3.10 -18.94 -6.68
N THR A 70 -3.24 -17.77 -7.34
CA THR A 70 -2.15 -17.08 -8.05
C THR A 70 -1.37 -16.11 -7.15
N ALA A 71 -1.76 -15.99 -5.88
CA ALA A 71 -1.00 -15.34 -4.82
C ALA A 71 -1.19 -16.12 -3.52
N GLN A 72 -0.14 -16.17 -2.69
CA GLN A 72 -0.19 -16.71 -1.34
C GLN A 72 -0.54 -15.64 -0.31
N ILE A 73 -0.21 -14.38 -0.61
CA ILE A 73 -0.54 -13.22 0.22
C ILE A 73 -1.19 -12.14 -0.64
N GLY A 74 -2.33 -11.62 -0.17
CA GLY A 74 -2.97 -10.44 -0.71
C GLY A 74 -2.58 -9.21 0.12
N MET A 75 -2.23 -8.10 -0.52
CA MET A 75 -1.97 -6.83 0.15
C MET A 75 -3.05 -5.80 -0.16
N SER A 76 -3.58 -5.13 0.87
CA SER A 76 -4.63 -4.15 0.69
C SER A 76 -4.46 -2.94 1.59
N SER A 77 -4.65 -1.75 1.02
CA SER A 77 -4.66 -0.49 1.75
C SER A 77 -6.04 -0.12 2.31
N ARG A 78 -6.99 -1.04 2.27
CA ARG A 78 -8.33 -0.96 2.84
C ARG A 78 -8.79 -2.31 3.35
N LYS A 79 -9.80 -2.30 4.20
CA LYS A 79 -10.44 -3.56 4.60
C LYS A 79 -11.06 -4.28 3.39
N ILE A 80 -11.02 -5.62 3.41
CA ILE A 80 -11.74 -6.48 2.45
C ILE A 80 -13.24 -6.16 2.52
N LYS A 81 -13.91 -6.14 1.36
CA LYS A 81 -15.35 -5.97 1.29
C LYS A 81 -16.07 -7.33 1.44
N ASP A 82 -17.37 -7.28 1.75
CA ASP A 82 -18.17 -8.47 1.95
C ASP A 82 -18.34 -9.27 0.64
N ASP A 83 -18.48 -8.59 -0.50
CA ASP A 83 -18.54 -9.22 -1.83
C ASP A 83 -17.22 -9.93 -2.19
N GLU A 84 -16.07 -9.31 -1.89
CA GLU A 84 -14.74 -9.90 -2.10
C GLU A 84 -14.53 -11.11 -1.17
N ARG A 85 -14.93 -11.02 0.09
CA ARG A 85 -14.88 -12.13 1.05
C ARG A 85 -15.77 -13.30 0.62
N THR A 86 -16.98 -12.98 0.17
CA THR A 86 -17.94 -13.96 -0.36
C THR A 86 -17.38 -14.64 -1.60
N PHE A 87 -16.80 -13.88 -2.53
CA PHE A 87 -16.15 -14.46 -3.72
C PHE A 87 -15.03 -15.44 -3.35
N CYS A 88 -14.16 -15.13 -2.41
CA CYS A 88 -13.14 -16.06 -1.94
C CYS A 88 -13.76 -17.35 -1.37
N ARG A 89 -14.83 -17.23 -0.57
CA ARG A 89 -15.54 -18.38 -0.01
C ARG A 89 -16.15 -19.28 -1.08
N THR A 90 -16.71 -18.73 -2.18
CA THR A 90 -17.25 -19.54 -3.29
C THR A 90 -16.19 -20.37 -4.00
N LYS A 91 -14.90 -19.99 -3.85
CA LYS A 91 -13.73 -20.73 -4.33
C LYS A 91 -13.12 -21.66 -3.28
N GLY A 92 -13.77 -21.81 -2.11
CA GLY A 92 -13.26 -22.62 -1.00
C GLY A 92 -12.10 -21.99 -0.24
N VAL A 93 -11.83 -20.69 -0.44
CA VAL A 93 -10.73 -19.96 0.21
C VAL A 93 -11.28 -19.10 1.35
N TYR A 94 -10.92 -19.44 2.57
CA TYR A 94 -11.26 -18.70 3.78
C TYR A 94 -10.11 -17.75 4.11
N ILE A 95 -10.39 -16.45 4.13
CA ILE A 95 -9.36 -15.40 4.25
C ILE A 95 -9.22 -14.94 5.69
N LYS A 96 -7.98 -14.99 6.21
CA LYS A 96 -7.55 -14.31 7.45
C LYS A 96 -7.01 -12.91 7.13
N GLU A 97 -7.28 -11.98 8.02
CA GLU A 97 -6.97 -10.57 7.92
C GLU A 97 -5.90 -10.20 8.95
N HIS A 98 -4.81 -9.58 8.52
CA HIS A 98 -3.71 -9.12 9.35
C HIS A 98 -3.50 -7.62 9.13
N GLY A 99 -3.82 -6.80 10.14
CA GLY A 99 -3.52 -5.37 10.14
C GLY A 99 -2.04 -5.16 10.41
N ILE A 100 -1.28 -4.68 9.43
CA ILE A 100 0.19 -4.65 9.52
C ILE A 100 0.79 -3.27 9.77
N CYS A 101 0.08 -2.20 9.39
CA CYS A 101 0.53 -0.83 9.58
C CYS A 101 -0.60 0.15 9.34
N HIS A 102 -0.45 1.37 9.86
CA HIS A 102 -1.31 2.48 9.48
C HIS A 102 -0.64 3.35 8.41
N ASP A 103 -1.46 3.91 7.53
CA ASP A 103 -1.10 4.88 6.50
C ASP A 103 -1.93 6.15 6.70
N MET A 104 -1.40 7.28 6.28
CA MET A 104 -2.12 8.55 6.24
C MET A 104 -2.22 8.99 4.78
N LEU A 105 -3.45 9.22 4.30
CA LEU A 105 -3.65 9.82 2.99
C LEU A 105 -3.47 11.33 3.09
N VAL A 106 -2.37 11.82 2.54
CA VAL A 106 -2.01 13.23 2.61
C VAL A 106 -2.29 13.93 1.30
N VAL A 107 -2.82 15.15 1.39
CA VAL A 107 -3.04 16.02 0.23
C VAL A 107 -1.72 16.65 -0.15
N ILE A 108 -1.35 16.52 -1.43
CA ILE A 108 -0.17 17.16 -2.00
C ILE A 108 -0.55 18.13 -3.11
N VAL A 109 0.21 19.22 -3.18
CA VAL A 109 0.17 20.22 -4.25
C VAL A 109 1.57 20.49 -4.76
N ASN A 110 1.70 21.20 -5.88
CA ASN A 110 2.99 21.67 -6.35
C ASN A 110 3.69 22.53 -5.28
N LYS A 111 5.00 22.39 -5.14
CA LYS A 111 5.80 23.11 -4.13
C LYS A 111 5.64 24.62 -4.19
N ASN A 112 5.37 25.18 -5.38
CA ASN A 112 5.20 26.61 -5.64
C ASN A 112 3.77 27.12 -5.37
N SER A 113 2.82 26.24 -4.99
CA SER A 113 1.49 26.67 -4.59
C SER A 113 1.57 27.60 -3.37
N PRO A 114 0.84 28.72 -3.33
CA PRO A 114 0.80 29.61 -2.15
C PRO A 114 0.04 29.00 -0.97
N LEU A 115 -0.78 27.97 -1.21
CA LEU A 115 -1.61 27.35 -0.18
C LEU A 115 -0.74 26.49 0.78
N ALA A 116 -1.00 26.63 2.07
CA ALA A 116 -0.37 25.85 3.14
C ALA A 116 -1.34 24.89 3.85
N LYS A 117 -2.64 25.17 3.78
CA LYS A 117 -3.69 24.43 4.48
C LYS A 117 -5.00 24.40 3.70
N LEU A 118 -5.81 23.39 3.98
CA LEU A 118 -7.21 23.28 3.54
C LEU A 118 -8.07 22.82 4.71
N THR A 119 -9.36 23.12 4.66
CA THR A 119 -10.33 22.43 5.51
C THR A 119 -10.75 21.11 4.85
N LYS A 120 -11.26 20.17 5.65
CA LYS A 120 -11.86 18.92 5.15
C LYS A 120 -12.99 19.20 4.14
N ASP A 121 -13.79 20.24 4.36
CA ASP A 121 -14.85 20.63 3.44
C ASP A 121 -14.28 21.12 2.10
N GLN A 122 -13.23 21.95 2.11
CA GLN A 122 -12.55 22.36 0.88
C GLN A 122 -11.96 21.17 0.13
N VAL A 123 -11.31 20.23 0.82
CA VAL A 123 -10.82 19.00 0.20
C VAL A 123 -11.96 18.25 -0.48
N ALA A 124 -13.07 18.05 0.21
CA ALA A 124 -14.24 17.38 -0.36
C ALA A 124 -14.77 18.08 -1.60
N LYS A 125 -14.92 19.40 -1.56
CA LYS A 125 -15.43 20.23 -2.68
C LYS A 125 -14.48 20.22 -3.88
N ILE A 126 -13.17 20.26 -3.66
CA ILE A 126 -12.18 20.13 -4.74
C ILE A 126 -12.32 18.77 -5.42
N PHE A 127 -12.21 17.68 -4.65
CA PHE A 127 -12.18 16.32 -5.22
C PHE A 127 -13.52 15.86 -5.78
N THR A 128 -14.62 16.56 -5.49
CA THR A 128 -15.94 16.36 -6.15
C THR A 128 -16.19 17.36 -7.29
N GLY A 129 -15.23 18.26 -7.59
CA GLY A 129 -15.33 19.23 -8.69
C GLY A 129 -16.29 20.39 -8.43
N GLN A 130 -16.65 20.66 -7.18
CA GLN A 130 -17.43 21.82 -6.79
C GLN A 130 -16.58 23.09 -6.76
N ILE A 131 -15.34 23.01 -6.27
CA ILE A 131 -14.31 24.04 -6.40
C ILE A 131 -13.44 23.67 -7.61
N LYS A 132 -13.34 24.55 -8.58
CA LYS A 132 -12.67 24.28 -9.86
C LYS A 132 -11.46 25.17 -10.12
N ASP A 133 -11.35 26.27 -9.42
CA ASP A 133 -10.26 27.24 -9.55
C ASP A 133 -9.64 27.55 -8.18
N TRP A 134 -8.33 27.69 -8.14
CA TRP A 134 -7.62 27.98 -6.89
C TRP A 134 -8.00 29.33 -6.27
N SER A 135 -8.44 30.31 -7.06
CA SER A 135 -8.89 31.63 -6.58
C SER A 135 -10.12 31.53 -5.66
N GLU A 136 -10.96 30.51 -5.81
CA GLU A 136 -12.14 30.28 -4.98
C GLU A 136 -11.79 30.02 -3.49
N ILE A 137 -10.53 29.68 -3.22
CA ILE A 137 -10.04 29.34 -1.87
C ILE A 137 -8.78 30.12 -1.48
N GLY A 138 -8.55 31.27 -2.12
CA GLY A 138 -7.44 32.16 -1.79
C GLY A 138 -6.08 31.76 -2.39
N GLY A 139 -6.08 30.88 -3.37
CA GLY A 139 -4.91 30.56 -4.19
C GLY A 139 -4.73 31.53 -5.36
N ALA A 140 -3.63 31.38 -6.11
CA ALA A 140 -3.45 32.08 -7.38
C ALA A 140 -4.46 31.55 -8.41
N PRO A 141 -5.06 32.44 -9.25
CA PRO A 141 -6.00 32.03 -10.29
C PRO A 141 -5.44 30.90 -11.17
N GLY A 142 -6.23 29.85 -11.37
CA GLY A 142 -5.86 28.71 -12.20
C GLY A 142 -6.76 27.50 -11.98
N LYS A 143 -7.18 26.88 -13.07
CA LYS A 143 -8.03 25.68 -13.04
C LYS A 143 -7.33 24.54 -12.33
N ILE A 144 -7.99 23.96 -11.35
CA ILE A 144 -7.45 22.83 -10.55
C ILE A 144 -7.38 21.57 -11.41
N SER A 145 -6.20 20.93 -11.45
CA SER A 145 -5.99 19.62 -12.05
C SER A 145 -5.96 18.56 -10.95
N ILE A 146 -6.98 17.71 -10.90
CA ILE A 146 -7.14 16.67 -9.88
C ILE A 146 -6.49 15.37 -10.35
N TYR A 147 -5.46 14.92 -9.63
CA TYR A 147 -4.81 13.62 -9.84
C TYR A 147 -5.32 12.63 -8.82
N THR A 148 -5.85 11.50 -9.29
CA THR A 148 -6.40 10.43 -8.47
C THR A 148 -5.85 9.07 -8.89
N ARG A 149 -6.21 8.02 -8.18
CA ARG A 149 -5.85 6.64 -8.51
C ARG A 149 -6.87 6.03 -9.47
N ASN A 150 -6.49 4.97 -10.14
CA ASN A 150 -7.40 4.11 -10.91
C ASN A 150 -8.42 3.41 -9.99
N THR A 151 -9.45 2.79 -10.57
CA THR A 151 -10.58 2.19 -9.83
C THR A 151 -10.25 0.87 -9.14
N SER A 152 -9.14 0.19 -9.50
CA SER A 152 -8.64 -0.99 -8.79
C SER A 152 -7.96 -0.64 -7.46
N SER A 153 -7.60 0.63 -7.26
CA SER A 153 -6.93 1.12 -6.07
C SER A 153 -7.84 1.12 -4.83
N GLY A 154 -7.37 0.49 -3.75
CA GLY A 154 -7.99 0.65 -2.43
C GLY A 154 -7.95 2.09 -1.95
N THR A 155 -6.86 2.80 -2.24
CA THR A 155 -6.68 4.23 -1.91
C THR A 155 -7.71 5.11 -2.60
N TYR A 156 -8.07 4.82 -3.87
CA TYR A 156 -9.16 5.50 -4.57
C TYR A 156 -10.49 5.37 -3.81
N LYS A 157 -10.81 4.15 -3.38
CA LYS A 157 -12.06 3.87 -2.65
C LYS A 157 -12.08 4.47 -1.25
N ASP A 158 -10.95 4.40 -0.53
CA ASP A 158 -10.85 5.01 0.79
C ASP A 158 -10.91 6.55 0.73
N TRP A 159 -10.26 7.17 -0.26
CA TRP A 159 -10.37 8.62 -0.45
C TRP A 159 -11.80 9.05 -0.73
N GLN A 160 -12.49 8.33 -1.61
CA GLN A 160 -13.91 8.56 -1.90
C GLN A 160 -14.76 8.51 -0.62
N LYS A 161 -14.50 7.54 0.26
CA LYS A 161 -15.22 7.38 1.54
C LYS A 161 -14.82 8.46 2.56
N LEU A 162 -13.52 8.60 2.82
CA LEU A 162 -12.99 9.41 3.93
C LEU A 162 -13.03 10.92 3.65
N ALA A 163 -12.69 11.31 2.42
CA ALA A 163 -12.55 12.72 2.05
C ALA A 163 -13.76 13.27 1.30
N MET A 164 -14.48 12.44 0.55
CA MET A 164 -15.56 12.89 -0.33
C MET A 164 -16.95 12.49 0.17
N GLY A 165 -17.06 11.78 1.30
CA GLY A 165 -18.34 11.30 1.83
C GLY A 165 -19.08 10.34 0.90
N GLY A 166 -18.34 9.52 0.14
CA GLY A 166 -18.87 8.54 -0.80
C GLY A 166 -19.24 9.11 -2.18
N ARG A 167 -19.11 10.44 -2.39
CA ARG A 167 -19.44 11.11 -3.66
C ARG A 167 -18.43 10.75 -4.76
N ASP A 168 -18.83 10.95 -6.02
CA ASP A 168 -18.00 10.63 -7.17
C ASP A 168 -16.96 11.72 -7.48
N TYR A 169 -15.85 11.30 -8.06
CA TYR A 169 -14.86 12.19 -8.65
C TYR A 169 -15.41 12.83 -9.93
N PRO A 170 -15.04 14.08 -10.25
CA PRO A 170 -15.43 14.67 -11.51
C PRO A 170 -14.81 13.90 -12.69
N SER A 171 -15.49 13.86 -13.81
CA SER A 171 -15.02 13.18 -15.03
C SER A 171 -13.68 13.74 -15.55
N SER A 172 -13.37 15.00 -15.19
CA SER A 172 -12.10 15.67 -15.52
C SER A 172 -10.91 15.22 -14.66
N SER A 173 -11.10 14.36 -13.64
CA SER A 173 -10.00 13.88 -12.82
C SER A 173 -9.10 12.91 -13.59
N LEU A 174 -7.78 13.07 -13.40
CA LEU A 174 -6.74 12.29 -14.07
C LEU A 174 -6.37 11.08 -13.22
N LYS A 175 -6.61 9.88 -13.77
CA LYS A 175 -6.42 8.61 -13.06
C LYS A 175 -5.01 8.07 -13.28
N MET A 176 -4.28 7.86 -12.18
CA MET A 176 -2.89 7.36 -12.16
C MET A 176 -2.82 5.93 -11.63
N ALA A 177 -1.84 5.18 -12.09
CA ALA A 177 -1.64 3.79 -11.65
C ALA A 177 -1.16 3.69 -10.19
N GLY A 178 -0.27 4.59 -9.74
CA GLY A 178 0.37 4.54 -8.43
C GLY A 178 0.47 5.88 -7.71
N ASN A 179 0.83 5.81 -6.42
CA ASN A 179 1.09 6.99 -5.59
C ASN A 179 2.26 7.82 -6.14
N GLU A 180 3.33 7.16 -6.58
CA GLU A 180 4.52 7.81 -7.13
C GLU A 180 4.17 8.64 -8.37
N GLN A 181 3.33 8.09 -9.26
CA GLN A 181 2.91 8.78 -10.47
C GLN A 181 2.07 10.03 -10.14
N ILE A 182 1.16 9.95 -9.16
CA ILE A 182 0.43 11.15 -8.69
C ILE A 182 1.43 12.21 -8.22
N ALA A 183 2.40 11.85 -7.39
CA ALA A 183 3.36 12.79 -6.85
C ALA A 183 4.21 13.44 -7.96
N GLN A 184 4.64 12.67 -8.97
CA GLN A 184 5.38 13.17 -10.12
C GLN A 184 4.56 14.15 -10.97
N GLU A 185 3.29 13.84 -11.22
CA GLU A 185 2.42 14.73 -12.03
C GLU A 185 2.09 16.02 -11.29
N VAL A 186 1.82 15.95 -9.97
CA VAL A 186 1.64 17.15 -9.14
C VAL A 186 2.91 18.00 -9.10
N ALA A 187 4.09 17.38 -9.05
CA ALA A 187 5.36 18.11 -9.07
C ALA A 187 5.59 18.92 -10.36
N LYS A 188 5.08 18.43 -11.50
CA LYS A 188 5.21 19.09 -12.81
C LYS A 188 4.14 20.15 -13.06
N ASN A 189 2.97 20.04 -12.43
CA ASN A 189 1.83 20.90 -12.69
C ASN A 189 1.58 21.88 -11.52
N LYS A 190 1.83 23.19 -11.74
CA LYS A 190 1.61 24.23 -10.72
C LYS A 190 0.16 24.31 -10.20
N ASN A 191 -0.81 23.87 -10.98
CA ASN A 191 -2.22 23.83 -10.62
C ASN A 191 -2.68 22.44 -10.15
N GLY A 192 -1.75 21.50 -9.97
CA GLY A 192 -2.03 20.12 -9.59
C GLY A 192 -2.34 19.95 -8.11
N ILE A 193 -3.30 19.07 -7.84
CA ILE A 193 -3.59 18.53 -6.51
C ILE A 193 -3.75 17.01 -6.61
N GLY A 194 -3.29 16.31 -5.61
CA GLY A 194 -3.48 14.86 -5.49
C GLY A 194 -3.48 14.41 -4.05
N TYR A 195 -3.71 13.14 -3.85
CA TYR A 195 -3.53 12.48 -2.55
C TYR A 195 -2.63 11.26 -2.71
N VAL A 196 -1.76 11.05 -1.75
CA VAL A 196 -0.84 9.90 -1.69
C VAL A 196 -0.72 9.39 -0.27
N GLY A 197 -0.24 8.17 -0.08
CA GLY A 197 0.19 7.71 1.24
C GLY A 197 1.37 8.53 1.75
N LEU A 198 1.47 8.70 3.08
CA LEU A 198 2.51 9.51 3.72
C LEU A 198 3.93 9.15 3.26
N ALA A 199 4.21 7.85 3.04
CA ALA A 199 5.49 7.36 2.54
C ALA A 199 5.90 7.91 1.15
N TYR A 200 4.95 8.50 0.42
CA TYR A 200 5.13 9.07 -0.93
C TYR A 200 5.13 10.59 -0.94
N SER A 201 4.92 11.23 0.20
CA SER A 201 4.71 12.69 0.30
C SER A 201 5.97 13.53 0.12
N LYS A 202 7.15 12.92 0.22
CA LYS A 202 8.46 13.61 0.13
C LYS A 202 9.02 13.69 -1.31
N THR A 203 8.20 13.48 -2.32
CA THR A 203 8.61 13.60 -3.72
C THR A 203 9.02 15.06 -4.02
N ALA A 204 10.22 15.23 -4.60
CA ALA A 204 10.73 16.55 -4.96
C ALA A 204 9.74 17.31 -5.88
N GLY A 205 9.52 18.57 -5.65
CA GLY A 205 8.56 19.38 -6.41
C GLY A 205 7.12 19.38 -5.86
N THR A 206 6.86 18.61 -4.80
CA THR A 206 5.57 18.65 -4.09
C THR A 206 5.71 19.19 -2.67
N LYS A 207 4.59 19.58 -2.08
CA LYS A 207 4.44 19.80 -0.64
C LYS A 207 3.10 19.28 -0.16
N THR A 208 3.05 18.88 1.11
CA THR A 208 1.81 18.47 1.79
C THR A 208 1.06 19.69 2.33
N LEU A 209 -0.25 19.56 2.43
CA LEU A 209 -1.11 20.58 3.06
C LEU A 209 -1.55 20.12 4.46
N VAL A 210 -1.64 21.10 5.37
CA VAL A 210 -2.27 20.91 6.68
C VAL A 210 -3.78 20.79 6.49
N ILE A 211 -4.42 19.81 7.11
CA ILE A 211 -5.88 19.61 7.01
C ILE A 211 -6.52 19.85 8.37
N ASP A 212 -7.51 20.76 8.43
CA ASP A 212 -8.19 21.19 9.68
C ASP A 212 -7.21 21.49 10.84
N GLY A 213 -6.08 22.11 10.51
CA GLY A 213 -5.04 22.46 11.49
C GLY A 213 -4.13 21.30 11.92
N VAL A 214 -4.30 20.08 11.37
CA VAL A 214 -3.46 18.92 11.69
C VAL A 214 -2.43 18.69 10.59
N GLU A 215 -1.15 18.75 10.96
CA GLU A 215 -0.05 18.44 10.06
C GLU A 215 -0.03 16.95 9.70
N PRO A 216 0.22 16.59 8.41
CA PRO A 216 0.31 15.22 7.97
C PRO A 216 1.68 14.59 8.29
N VAL A 217 1.94 14.34 9.57
CA VAL A 217 3.15 13.69 10.09
C VAL A 217 2.80 12.51 10.97
N ALA A 218 3.63 11.48 11.04
CA ALA A 218 3.32 10.22 11.75
C ALA A 218 2.84 10.42 13.19
N LYS A 219 3.46 11.34 13.96
CA LYS A 219 3.06 11.66 15.34
C LYS A 219 1.62 12.15 15.50
N ASN A 220 1.02 12.65 14.43
CA ASN A 220 -0.35 13.18 14.40
C ASN A 220 -1.38 12.15 13.88
N ALA A 221 -0.99 10.93 13.59
CA ALA A 221 -1.84 9.96 12.92
C ALA A 221 -3.18 9.69 13.64
N LYS A 222 -3.17 9.66 14.99
CA LYS A 222 -4.42 9.52 15.79
C LYS A 222 -5.43 10.64 15.58
N LYS A 223 -4.96 11.84 15.20
CA LYS A 223 -5.80 13.05 15.02
C LYS A 223 -6.07 13.35 13.55
N TYR A 224 -5.30 12.74 12.64
CA TYR A 224 -5.40 13.05 11.21
C TYR A 224 -6.59 12.35 10.59
N VAL A 225 -7.48 13.12 9.98
CA VAL A 225 -8.80 12.65 9.54
C VAL A 225 -8.78 11.58 8.42
N TYR A 226 -7.66 11.40 7.73
CA TYR A 226 -7.51 10.46 6.63
C TYR A 226 -6.49 9.35 6.95
N ALA A 227 -6.31 9.03 8.24
CA ALA A 227 -5.54 7.85 8.66
C ALA A 227 -6.35 6.57 8.46
N ARG A 228 -5.68 5.47 8.13
CA ARG A 228 -6.29 4.16 7.87
C ARG A 228 -5.36 3.01 8.19
N LEU A 229 -5.92 1.84 8.49
CA LEU A 229 -5.19 0.59 8.64
C LEU A 229 -4.98 -0.06 7.26
N CYS A 230 -3.80 -0.62 7.04
CA CYS A 230 -3.43 -1.42 5.88
C CYS A 230 -3.22 -2.89 6.28
N TYR A 231 -3.47 -3.79 5.36
CA TYR A 231 -3.64 -5.21 5.65
C TYR A 231 -2.83 -6.09 4.72
N LEU A 232 -2.37 -7.22 5.27
CA LEU A 232 -2.10 -8.43 4.53
C LEU A 232 -3.24 -9.43 4.76
N TYR A 233 -3.52 -10.21 3.73
CA TYR A 233 -4.53 -11.26 3.71
C TYR A 233 -3.90 -12.57 3.27
N ALA A 234 -4.23 -13.65 3.94
CA ALA A 234 -3.81 -14.99 3.55
C ALA A 234 -4.97 -15.99 3.72
N PRO A 235 -4.96 -17.14 3.06
CA PRO A 235 -5.85 -18.25 3.39
C PRO A 235 -5.71 -18.64 4.85
N ASP A 236 -6.74 -19.27 5.42
CA ASP A 236 -6.73 -19.79 6.80
C ASP A 236 -5.64 -20.86 7.04
N LYS A 237 -5.22 -21.54 5.96
CA LYS A 237 -4.07 -22.47 5.92
C LYS A 237 -3.04 -21.93 4.91
N PRO A 238 -2.19 -20.97 5.31
CA PRO A 238 -1.16 -20.43 4.46
C PRO A 238 -0.03 -21.43 4.23
N SER A 239 0.80 -21.22 3.19
CA SER A 239 2.07 -21.96 3.06
C SER A 239 3.01 -21.58 4.22
N ALA A 240 3.98 -22.44 4.50
CA ALA A 240 4.97 -22.20 5.56
C ALA A 240 5.73 -20.88 5.35
N GLU A 241 6.07 -20.55 4.10
CA GLU A 241 6.76 -19.31 3.74
C GLU A 241 5.86 -18.07 3.92
N ALA A 242 4.58 -18.19 3.55
CA ALA A 242 3.62 -17.11 3.76
C ALA A 242 3.42 -16.83 5.25
N GLU A 243 3.28 -17.89 6.05
CA GLU A 243 3.16 -17.77 7.51
C GLU A 243 4.42 -17.17 8.14
N ALA A 244 5.61 -17.65 7.74
CA ALA A 244 6.89 -17.14 8.23
C ALA A 244 7.09 -15.66 7.86
N PHE A 245 6.76 -15.27 6.62
CA PHE A 245 6.84 -13.88 6.19
C PHE A 245 5.88 -12.99 6.97
N MET A 246 4.63 -13.39 7.16
CA MET A 246 3.65 -12.62 7.94
C MET A 246 4.10 -12.45 9.40
N LYS A 247 4.61 -13.50 10.05
CA LYS A 247 5.20 -13.41 11.39
C LYS A 247 6.38 -12.43 11.43
N TYR A 248 7.22 -12.42 10.39
CA TYR A 248 8.32 -11.46 10.28
C TYR A 248 7.80 -10.03 10.16
N VAL A 249 6.79 -9.78 9.33
CA VAL A 249 6.18 -8.45 9.18
C VAL A 249 5.66 -7.93 10.52
N GLU A 250 5.05 -8.79 11.33
CA GLU A 250 4.50 -8.45 12.65
C GLU A 250 5.58 -8.35 13.76
N SER A 251 6.80 -8.83 13.51
CA SER A 251 7.92 -8.79 14.46
C SER A 251 8.44 -7.36 14.68
N PRO A 252 9.17 -7.10 15.78
CA PRO A 252 9.84 -5.81 15.99
C PRO A 252 10.72 -5.39 14.81
N ALA A 253 11.48 -6.32 14.21
CA ALA A 253 12.33 -6.05 13.07
C ALA A 253 11.52 -5.65 11.82
N GLY A 254 10.41 -6.31 11.54
CA GLY A 254 9.49 -5.94 10.47
C GLY A 254 8.83 -4.59 10.72
N GLN A 255 8.37 -4.32 11.94
CA GLN A 255 7.75 -3.04 12.31
C GLN A 255 8.74 -1.86 12.31
N ASP A 256 10.03 -2.11 12.53
CA ASP A 256 11.07 -1.10 12.33
C ASP A 256 11.25 -0.73 10.84
N ILE A 257 11.13 -1.70 9.94
CA ILE A 257 11.10 -1.43 8.49
C ILE A 257 9.86 -0.62 8.12
N VAL A 258 8.68 -0.98 8.66
CA VAL A 258 7.44 -0.21 8.49
C VAL A 258 7.67 1.27 8.80
N ARG A 259 8.29 1.57 9.95
CA ARG A 259 8.58 2.95 10.39
C ARG A 259 9.60 3.63 9.48
N LYS A 260 10.68 2.95 9.10
CA LYS A 260 11.73 3.49 8.20
C LYS A 260 11.21 3.84 6.81
N VAL A 261 10.29 3.06 6.27
CA VAL A 261 9.65 3.32 4.97
C VAL A 261 8.70 4.52 5.02
N GLY A 262 8.21 4.89 6.20
CA GLY A 262 7.31 6.04 6.41
C GLY A 262 5.85 5.67 6.64
N PHE A 263 5.58 4.42 6.98
CA PHE A 263 4.30 3.98 7.54
C PHE A 263 4.34 4.06 9.08
N ILE A 264 3.20 3.90 9.70
CA ILE A 264 3.07 3.90 11.17
C ILE A 264 2.88 2.45 11.60
N PRO A 265 3.72 1.91 12.50
CA PRO A 265 3.55 0.54 13.01
C PRO A 265 2.15 0.27 13.54
N ALA A 266 1.69 -0.96 13.40
CA ALA A 266 0.32 -1.34 13.79
C ALA A 266 0.01 -1.08 15.27
N GLY A 267 1.00 -1.21 16.15
CA GLY A 267 0.85 -0.98 17.59
C GLY A 267 0.98 0.48 18.05
N ASP A 268 1.28 1.43 17.13
CA ASP A 268 1.52 2.83 17.49
C ASP A 268 0.21 3.69 17.47
N LEU A 269 -0.94 3.15 17.06
CA LEU A 269 -2.25 3.83 17.02
C LEU A 269 -3.32 3.18 17.87
#